data_102248894ef297c99f2d2654682c1004
#
_entry.id   102248894ef297c99f2d2654682c1004
#
_cell.length_a   1.000
_cell.length_b   1.000
_cell.length_c   1.000
_cell.angle_alpha   90.00
_cell.angle_beta   90.00
_cell.angle_gamma   90.00
#
_symmetry.space_group_name_H-M   'P 1'
#
loop_
_entity.id
_entity.type
_entity.pdbx_description
1 polymer ?
#
loop_
_entity_poly.entity_id
_entity_poly.type
_entity_poly.pdbx_seq_one_letter_code
_entity_poly.pdbx_strand_id
1 'polypeptide(L)'
;MRITTVILIVKLENCGKFRMGHSKADKAANHDRIVQAAAARFREAGVEGIGVADLMKDAGLTHGGFYRHFASRDDLVTEAIERALREGSRAVAAVATIKECPLNALVDAYLSTAHRDDVVTSCAVTTLAADVARSNDRARSAYTRQVGEYLALLTRLIAGDKQKSRRTKAIAALSTLVGAVSMARAVNDDKLSREILQSAADELKARFG
;
A
#
# COMPACT_ATOMS: atom_id res chain seq x y z
N MET A 1 67.86 -15.31 -13.54
CA MET A 1 67.53 -14.05 -12.81
C MET A 1 66.24 -14.25 -12.03
N ARG A 2 66.33 -14.42 -10.71
CA ARG A 2 65.20 -14.69 -9.82
C ARG A 2 64.82 -13.39 -9.16
N ILE A 3 63.58 -12.93 -9.33
CA ILE A 3 63.00 -11.76 -8.63
C ILE A 3 62.13 -12.30 -7.50
N THR A 4 62.61 -12.08 -6.30
CA THR A 4 61.98 -12.49 -5.04
C THR A 4 60.89 -11.46 -4.69
N THR A 5 59.63 -11.85 -4.70
CA THR A 5 58.51 -11.05 -4.26
C THR A 5 58.44 -11.04 -2.73
N VAL A 6 58.63 -9.89 -2.13
CA VAL A 6 58.52 -9.68 -0.69
C VAL A 6 57.02 -9.40 -0.38
N ILE A 7 56.37 -10.34 0.29
CA ILE A 7 55.02 -10.17 0.78
C ILE A 7 55.11 -9.41 2.13
N LEU A 8 54.70 -8.15 2.10
CA LEU A 8 54.58 -7.33 3.31
C LEU A 8 53.23 -7.64 4.02
N ILE A 9 53.30 -8.42 5.09
CA ILE A 9 52.15 -8.69 5.94
C ILE A 9 51.94 -7.45 6.82
N VAL A 10 50.98 -6.61 6.46
CA VAL A 10 50.48 -5.55 7.37
C VAL A 10 49.42 -6.17 8.28
N LYS A 11 49.79 -6.44 9.51
CA LYS A 11 48.85 -6.70 10.62
C LYS A 11 48.06 -5.43 10.90
N LEU A 12 46.83 -5.34 10.45
CA LEU A 12 45.87 -4.36 10.93
C LEU A 12 45.21 -4.90 12.19
N GLU A 13 45.82 -4.69 13.33
CA GLU A 13 45.14 -4.70 14.61
C GLU A 13 44.33 -3.41 14.72
N ASN A 14 43.07 -3.43 14.26
CA ASN A 14 42.13 -2.39 14.59
C ASN A 14 40.93 -3.03 15.30
N CYS A 15 41.12 -3.34 16.57
CA CYS A 15 40.06 -3.68 17.50
C CYS A 15 39.30 -2.40 17.82
N GLY A 16 38.59 -1.87 16.81
CA GLY A 16 37.63 -0.80 16.94
C GLY A 16 36.40 -1.35 17.66
N LYS A 17 36.26 -1.00 18.95
CA LYS A 17 35.05 -1.17 19.73
C LYS A 17 33.89 -0.63 18.91
N PHE A 18 33.10 -1.51 18.26
CA PHE A 18 31.80 -1.19 17.69
C PHE A 18 30.93 -0.67 18.86
N ARG A 19 30.90 0.64 19.02
CA ARG A 19 29.86 1.30 19.82
C ARG A 19 28.53 1.03 19.08
N MET A 20 27.80 0.03 19.54
CA MET A 20 26.39 -0.19 19.17
C MET A 20 25.51 0.89 19.80
N GLY A 21 25.73 2.12 19.39
CA GLY A 21 24.78 3.20 19.57
C GLY A 21 24.13 3.43 18.22
N HIS A 22 22.94 2.88 18.00
CA HIS A 22 22.20 3.22 16.80
C HIS A 22 22.09 4.74 16.71
N SER A 23 22.59 5.33 15.63
CA SER A 23 22.46 6.77 15.41
C SER A 23 20.96 7.12 15.32
N LYS A 24 20.62 8.38 15.54
CA LYS A 24 19.23 8.85 15.37
C LYS A 24 18.71 8.53 13.95
N ALA A 25 19.61 8.57 12.96
CA ALA A 25 19.32 8.19 11.58
C ALA A 25 19.01 6.69 11.43
N ASP A 26 19.79 5.81 12.08
CA ASP A 26 19.55 4.36 12.07
C ASP A 26 18.21 4.01 12.72
N LYS A 27 17.86 4.70 13.82
CA LYS A 27 16.56 4.52 14.48
C LYS A 27 15.41 4.89 13.53
N ALA A 28 15.50 6.01 12.83
CA ALA A 28 14.49 6.45 11.87
C ALA A 28 14.39 5.48 10.68
N ALA A 29 15.51 5.03 10.13
CA ALA A 29 15.55 4.06 9.04
C ALA A 29 14.93 2.71 9.44
N ASN A 30 15.21 2.24 10.65
CA ASN A 30 14.63 1.01 11.19
C ASN A 30 13.12 1.16 11.39
N HIS A 31 12.66 2.28 11.94
CA HIS A 31 11.23 2.59 12.09
C HIS A 31 10.52 2.56 10.73
N ASP A 32 11.08 3.24 9.72
CA ASP A 32 10.50 3.26 8.37
C ASP A 32 10.43 1.85 7.74
N ARG A 33 11.44 1.00 7.93
CA ARG A 33 11.44 -0.39 7.46
C ARG A 33 10.34 -1.22 8.12
N ILE A 34 10.11 -1.05 9.43
CA ILE A 34 9.03 -1.76 10.13
C ILE A 34 7.67 -1.33 9.59
N VAL A 35 7.43 -0.02 9.44
CA VAL A 35 6.17 0.51 8.90
C VAL A 35 5.96 0.03 7.47
N GLN A 36 7.02 -0.03 6.64
CA GLN A 36 6.94 -0.54 5.27
C GLN A 36 6.58 -2.03 5.22
N ALA A 37 7.25 -2.85 6.02
CA ALA A 37 6.96 -4.28 6.12
C ALA A 37 5.51 -4.50 6.60
N ALA A 38 5.08 -3.79 7.64
CA ALA A 38 3.72 -3.87 8.16
C ALA A 38 2.68 -3.44 7.13
N ALA A 39 2.90 -2.34 6.39
CA ALA A 39 1.98 -1.88 5.34
C ALA A 39 1.78 -2.91 4.22
N ALA A 40 2.83 -3.63 3.82
CA ALA A 40 2.76 -4.70 2.84
C ALA A 40 2.00 -5.92 3.39
N ARG A 41 2.39 -6.39 4.58
CA ARG A 41 1.83 -7.58 5.21
C ARG A 41 0.37 -7.41 5.63
N PHE A 42 -0.02 -6.22 6.07
CA PHE A 42 -1.42 -5.95 6.39
C PHE A 42 -2.33 -5.96 5.15
N ARG A 43 -1.83 -5.50 3.99
CA ARG A 43 -2.58 -5.64 2.73
C ARG A 43 -2.73 -7.11 2.31
N GLU A 44 -1.72 -7.93 2.56
CA GLU A 44 -1.69 -9.34 2.19
C GLU A 44 -2.56 -10.21 3.11
N ALA A 45 -2.41 -10.06 4.43
CA ALA A 45 -2.95 -10.97 5.44
C ALA A 45 -4.00 -10.34 6.38
N GLY A 46 -4.31 -9.05 6.21
CA GLY A 46 -5.09 -8.28 7.18
C GLY A 46 -4.29 -7.90 8.44
N VAL A 47 -4.82 -6.98 9.22
CA VAL A 47 -4.13 -6.48 10.43
C VAL A 47 -3.97 -7.57 11.50
N GLU A 48 -4.97 -8.42 11.67
CA GLU A 48 -4.92 -9.50 12.67
C GLU A 48 -4.18 -10.76 12.19
N GLY A 49 -3.93 -10.87 10.88
CA GLY A 49 -3.29 -12.05 10.28
C GLY A 49 -1.79 -12.18 10.56
N ILE A 50 -1.14 -11.16 11.17
CA ILE A 50 0.31 -11.19 11.41
C ILE A 50 0.70 -10.59 12.76
N GLY A 51 1.61 -11.28 13.46
CA GLY A 51 2.13 -10.88 14.76
C GLY A 51 3.30 -9.89 14.68
N VAL A 52 3.54 -9.15 15.78
CA VAL A 52 4.66 -8.21 15.88
C VAL A 52 6.02 -8.91 15.67
N ALA A 53 6.18 -10.15 16.12
CA ALA A 53 7.43 -10.89 15.96
C ALA A 53 7.78 -11.11 14.49
N ASP A 54 6.78 -11.47 13.66
CA ASP A 54 6.96 -11.70 12.23
C ASP A 54 7.24 -10.40 11.50
N LEU A 55 6.52 -9.32 11.83
CA LEU A 55 6.78 -7.98 11.25
C LEU A 55 8.20 -7.49 11.55
N MET A 56 8.69 -7.69 12.77
CA MET A 56 10.06 -7.33 13.14
C MET A 56 11.08 -8.17 12.38
N LYS A 57 10.82 -9.48 12.22
CA LYS A 57 11.66 -10.39 11.42
C LYS A 57 11.69 -9.95 9.95
N ASP A 58 10.56 -9.64 9.36
CA ASP A 58 10.44 -9.16 7.97
C ASP A 58 11.21 -7.83 7.77
N ALA A 59 11.24 -6.97 8.79
CA ALA A 59 12.05 -5.75 8.80
C ALA A 59 13.55 -6.00 9.07
N GLY A 60 13.98 -7.26 9.27
CA GLY A 60 15.37 -7.59 9.60
C GLY A 60 15.80 -7.18 11.01
N LEU A 61 14.85 -7.16 11.96
CA LEU A 61 15.04 -6.71 13.34
C LEU A 61 14.61 -7.76 14.36
N THR A 62 15.09 -7.63 15.59
CA THR A 62 14.68 -8.52 16.68
C THR A 62 13.36 -8.07 17.31
N HIS A 63 12.51 -9.00 17.73
CA HIS A 63 11.25 -8.72 18.43
C HIS A 63 11.42 -7.76 19.62
N GLY A 64 12.47 -7.93 20.44
CA GLY A 64 12.75 -7.08 21.60
C GLY A 64 13.03 -5.61 21.25
N GLY A 65 13.31 -5.29 19.97
CA GLY A 65 13.49 -3.93 19.51
C GLY A 65 12.20 -3.15 19.26
N PHE A 66 11.04 -3.80 19.25
CA PHE A 66 9.76 -3.19 18.89
C PHE A 66 9.43 -1.94 19.72
N TYR A 67 9.45 -2.05 21.03
CA TYR A 67 9.10 -0.95 21.94
C TYR A 67 10.10 0.25 21.94
N ARG A 68 11.21 0.13 21.20
CA ARG A 68 12.07 1.28 20.89
C ARG A 68 11.51 2.17 19.78
N HIS A 69 10.60 1.64 18.97
CA HIS A 69 10.04 2.29 17.78
C HIS A 69 8.58 2.67 17.96
N PHE A 70 7.78 1.86 18.65
CA PHE A 70 6.34 2.06 18.81
C PHE A 70 5.95 1.88 20.28
N ALA A 71 5.04 2.73 20.76
CA ALA A 71 4.51 2.61 22.12
C ALA A 71 3.54 1.43 22.25
N SER A 72 2.86 1.06 21.15
CA SER A 72 1.90 -0.05 21.10
C SER A 72 1.83 -0.68 19.71
N ARG A 73 1.19 -1.86 19.62
CA ARG A 73 0.84 -2.47 18.33
C ARG A 73 -0.09 -1.56 17.52
N ASP A 74 -1.02 -0.89 18.19
CA ASP A 74 -1.99 0.01 17.54
C ASP A 74 -1.31 1.23 16.90
N ASP A 75 -0.20 1.73 17.47
CA ASP A 75 0.60 2.79 16.84
C ASP A 75 1.21 2.30 15.53
N LEU A 76 1.84 1.11 15.52
CA LEU A 76 2.35 0.51 14.29
C LEU A 76 1.23 0.29 13.26
N VAL A 77 0.09 -0.27 13.68
CA VAL A 77 -1.08 -0.52 12.80
C VAL A 77 -1.52 0.78 12.15
N THR A 78 -1.65 1.84 12.93
CA THR A 78 -2.08 3.15 12.43
C THR A 78 -1.10 3.71 11.41
N GLU A 79 0.20 3.70 11.72
CA GLU A 79 1.23 4.21 10.81
C GLU A 79 1.34 3.38 9.52
N ALA A 80 1.20 2.07 9.63
CA ALA A 80 1.22 1.16 8.48
C ALA A 80 0.00 1.37 7.56
N ILE A 81 -1.20 1.55 8.13
CA ILE A 81 -2.40 1.90 7.37
C ILE A 81 -2.22 3.25 6.66
N GLU A 82 -1.73 4.28 7.36
CA GLU A 82 -1.46 5.59 6.76
C GLU A 82 -0.45 5.49 5.61
N ARG A 83 0.58 4.66 5.74
CA ARG A 83 1.56 4.43 4.68
C ARG A 83 0.94 3.71 3.49
N ALA A 84 0.22 2.63 3.72
CA ALA A 84 -0.45 1.86 2.69
C ALA A 84 -1.40 2.73 1.84
N LEU A 85 -2.17 3.61 2.50
CA LEU A 85 -3.07 4.56 1.84
C LEU A 85 -2.29 5.57 0.98
N ARG A 86 -1.20 6.15 1.49
CA ARG A 86 -0.37 7.10 0.73
C ARG A 86 0.28 6.46 -0.51
N GLU A 87 0.72 5.22 -0.41
CA GLU A 87 1.31 4.50 -1.55
C GLU A 87 0.28 4.27 -2.66
N GLY A 88 -0.93 3.84 -2.32
CA GLY A 88 -2.03 3.67 -3.28
C GLY A 88 -2.43 4.98 -3.97
N SER A 89 -2.41 6.10 -3.25
CA SER A 89 -2.69 7.43 -3.80
C SER A 89 -1.72 7.82 -4.93
N ARG A 90 -0.44 7.53 -4.76
CA ARG A 90 0.59 7.81 -5.78
C ARG A 90 0.37 7.00 -7.05
N ALA A 91 0.03 5.71 -6.92
CA ALA A 91 -0.25 4.85 -8.06
C ALA A 91 -1.46 5.35 -8.87
N VAL A 92 -2.55 5.68 -8.20
CA VAL A 92 -3.77 6.22 -8.85
C VAL A 92 -3.50 7.57 -9.50
N ALA A 93 -2.74 8.47 -8.85
CA ALA A 93 -2.39 9.75 -9.41
C ALA A 93 -1.55 9.61 -10.70
N ALA A 94 -0.65 8.64 -10.76
CA ALA A 94 0.17 8.39 -11.95
C ALA A 94 -0.70 7.98 -13.17
N VAL A 95 -1.70 7.10 -12.97
CA VAL A 95 -2.62 6.71 -14.05
C VAL A 95 -3.48 7.88 -14.51
N ALA A 96 -3.89 8.75 -13.61
CA ALA A 96 -4.72 9.92 -13.92
C ALA A 96 -3.99 11.00 -14.75
N THR A 97 -2.68 10.89 -14.96
CA THR A 97 -1.90 11.80 -15.84
C THR A 97 -1.95 11.39 -17.33
N ILE A 98 -2.53 10.25 -17.65
CA ILE A 98 -2.71 9.79 -19.04
C ILE A 98 -3.64 10.78 -19.76
N LYS A 99 -3.19 11.30 -20.91
CA LYS A 99 -3.91 12.38 -21.62
C LYS A 99 -5.16 11.92 -22.35
N GLU A 100 -5.18 10.65 -22.82
CA GLU A 100 -6.30 10.09 -23.58
C GLU A 100 -7.18 9.25 -22.68
N CYS A 101 -8.46 9.60 -22.58
CA CYS A 101 -9.49 8.87 -21.82
C CYS A 101 -9.00 8.45 -20.40
N PRO A 102 -8.58 9.39 -19.53
CA PRO A 102 -7.94 9.06 -18.26
C PRO A 102 -8.86 8.25 -17.32
N LEU A 103 -10.17 8.40 -17.43
CA LEU A 103 -11.11 7.59 -16.65
C LEU A 103 -11.10 6.12 -17.10
N ASN A 104 -11.14 5.87 -18.41
CA ASN A 104 -11.11 4.50 -18.95
C ASN A 104 -9.79 3.81 -18.61
N ALA A 105 -8.66 4.51 -18.75
CA ALA A 105 -7.35 4.00 -18.35
C ALA A 105 -7.28 3.65 -16.86
N LEU A 106 -7.88 4.48 -15.99
CA LEU A 106 -7.96 4.22 -14.55
C LEU A 106 -8.84 2.99 -14.27
N VAL A 107 -10.00 2.88 -14.91
CA VAL A 107 -10.91 1.74 -14.77
C VAL A 107 -10.22 0.44 -15.21
N ASP A 108 -9.58 0.43 -16.39
CA ASP A 108 -8.87 -0.74 -16.91
C ASP A 108 -7.71 -1.18 -16.02
N ALA A 109 -6.91 -0.23 -15.53
CA ALA A 109 -5.81 -0.53 -14.62
C ALA A 109 -6.31 -1.07 -13.26
N TYR A 110 -7.37 -0.47 -12.72
CA TYR A 110 -7.90 -0.83 -11.41
C TYR A 110 -8.63 -2.19 -11.42
N LEU A 111 -9.39 -2.48 -12.48
CA LEU A 111 -10.16 -3.73 -12.64
C LEU A 111 -9.40 -4.81 -13.42
N SER A 112 -8.08 -4.68 -13.52
CA SER A 112 -7.21 -5.69 -14.14
C SER A 112 -6.99 -6.90 -13.23
N THR A 113 -6.75 -8.07 -13.82
CA THR A 113 -6.30 -9.27 -13.10
C THR A 113 -4.95 -9.02 -12.40
N ALA A 114 -4.07 -8.23 -12.99
CA ALA A 114 -2.80 -7.84 -12.38
C ALA A 114 -3.01 -7.09 -11.05
N HIS A 115 -3.94 -6.12 -11.00
CA HIS A 115 -4.27 -5.42 -9.75
C HIS A 115 -5.01 -6.32 -8.76
N ARG A 116 -5.85 -7.25 -9.24
CA ARG A 116 -6.50 -8.26 -8.41
C ARG A 116 -5.47 -9.13 -7.70
N ASP A 117 -4.47 -9.62 -8.42
CA ASP A 117 -3.53 -10.64 -7.94
C ASP A 117 -2.38 -10.04 -7.12
N ASP A 118 -1.96 -8.82 -7.41
CA ASP A 118 -0.95 -8.09 -6.62
C ASP A 118 -1.58 -7.43 -5.38
N VAL A 119 -1.82 -8.21 -4.34
CA VAL A 119 -2.42 -7.72 -3.10
C VAL A 119 -1.46 -6.82 -2.33
N VAL A 120 -0.17 -7.12 -2.37
CA VAL A 120 0.88 -6.44 -1.57
C VAL A 120 1.02 -4.95 -1.93
N THR A 121 0.96 -4.61 -3.23
CA THR A 121 1.06 -3.22 -3.69
C THR A 121 -0.29 -2.59 -4.04
N SER A 122 -1.36 -3.36 -3.91
CA SER A 122 -2.72 -2.99 -4.26
C SER A 122 -3.28 -1.82 -3.43
N CYS A 123 -4.42 -1.31 -3.90
CA CYS A 123 -5.12 -0.20 -3.25
C CYS A 123 -5.56 -0.55 -1.82
N ALA A 124 -5.01 0.15 -0.83
CA ALA A 124 -5.32 -0.05 0.58
C ALA A 124 -6.79 0.28 0.92
N VAL A 125 -7.47 1.11 0.11
CA VAL A 125 -8.91 1.37 0.28
C VAL A 125 -9.72 0.11 0.05
N THR A 126 -9.28 -0.77 -0.86
CA THR A 126 -9.92 -2.07 -1.10
C THR A 126 -9.52 -3.11 -0.05
N THR A 127 -8.22 -3.24 0.23
CA THR A 127 -7.71 -4.34 1.06
C THR A 127 -7.93 -4.15 2.55
N LEU A 128 -7.91 -2.92 3.05
CA LEU A 128 -7.94 -2.62 4.49
C LEU A 128 -9.25 -2.00 4.98
N ALA A 129 -10.30 -1.93 4.17
CA ALA A 129 -11.58 -1.30 4.57
C ALA A 129 -12.16 -1.91 5.85
N ALA A 130 -12.20 -3.24 5.92
CA ALA A 130 -12.73 -3.97 7.06
C ALA A 130 -11.86 -3.81 8.33
N ASP A 131 -10.54 -3.79 8.18
CA ASP A 131 -9.59 -3.58 9.28
C ASP A 131 -9.71 -2.15 9.84
N VAL A 132 -9.75 -1.15 8.93
CA VAL A 132 -9.93 0.26 9.31
C VAL A 132 -11.26 0.49 10.03
N ALA A 133 -12.35 -0.15 9.59
CA ALA A 133 -13.66 -0.02 10.24
C ALA A 133 -13.64 -0.45 11.71
N ARG A 134 -12.73 -1.37 12.07
CA ARG A 134 -12.51 -1.87 13.44
C ARG A 134 -11.34 -1.20 14.16
N SER A 135 -10.65 -0.27 13.51
CA SER A 135 -9.47 0.41 14.03
C SER A 135 -9.84 1.73 14.76
N ASN A 136 -8.82 2.42 15.26
CA ASN A 136 -8.96 3.68 15.98
C ASN A 136 -9.32 4.86 15.05
N ASP A 137 -9.71 6.00 15.63
CA ASP A 137 -10.15 7.18 14.89
C ASP A 137 -9.05 7.80 14.01
N ARG A 138 -7.78 7.66 14.36
CA ARG A 138 -6.65 8.15 13.54
C ARG A 138 -6.57 7.39 12.23
N ALA A 139 -6.64 6.05 12.25
CA ALA A 139 -6.65 5.22 11.06
C ALA A 139 -7.91 5.49 10.21
N ARG A 140 -9.09 5.59 10.84
CA ARG A 140 -10.35 5.92 10.17
C ARG A 140 -10.30 7.31 9.51
N SER A 141 -9.69 8.30 10.17
CA SER A 141 -9.50 9.64 9.61
C SER A 141 -8.57 9.62 8.39
N ALA A 142 -7.49 8.83 8.42
CA ALA A 142 -6.60 8.66 7.28
C ALA A 142 -7.33 8.03 6.09
N TYR A 143 -8.13 7.00 6.33
CA TYR A 143 -8.95 6.35 5.30
C TYR A 143 -9.99 7.32 4.71
N THR A 144 -10.67 8.10 5.55
CA THR A 144 -11.64 9.11 5.13
C THR A 144 -11.01 10.14 4.19
N ARG A 145 -9.81 10.63 4.53
CA ARG A 145 -9.07 11.55 3.66
C ARG A 145 -8.75 10.90 2.31
N GLN A 146 -8.27 9.67 2.31
CA GLN A 146 -7.91 8.95 1.09
C GLN A 146 -9.12 8.71 0.17
N VAL A 147 -10.25 8.29 0.74
CA VAL A 147 -11.52 8.18 0.00
C VAL A 147 -11.94 9.54 -0.56
N GLY A 148 -11.80 10.61 0.22
CA GLY A 148 -12.07 11.97 -0.23
C GLY A 148 -11.22 12.40 -1.43
N GLU A 149 -9.91 12.07 -1.43
CA GLU A 149 -8.99 12.33 -2.54
C GLU A 149 -9.37 11.57 -3.81
N TYR A 150 -9.74 10.28 -3.68
CA TYR A 150 -10.21 9.48 -4.82
C TYR A 150 -11.53 10.00 -5.39
N LEU A 151 -12.46 10.40 -4.53
CA LEU A 151 -13.71 11.02 -4.98
C LEU A 151 -13.47 12.36 -5.67
N ALA A 152 -12.54 13.18 -5.19
CA ALA A 152 -12.17 14.42 -5.84
C ALA A 152 -11.55 14.17 -7.22
N LEU A 153 -10.66 13.18 -7.35
CA LEU A 153 -10.07 12.77 -8.62
C LEU A 153 -11.14 12.30 -9.60
N LEU A 154 -11.96 11.31 -9.22
CA LEU A 154 -13.02 10.79 -10.08
C LEU A 154 -14.04 11.86 -10.48
N THR A 155 -14.38 12.78 -9.57
CA THR A 155 -15.26 13.92 -9.88
C THR A 155 -14.69 14.83 -10.98
N ARG A 156 -13.36 14.94 -11.07
CA ARG A 156 -12.70 15.69 -12.15
C ARG A 156 -12.67 14.93 -13.48
N LEU A 157 -12.52 13.60 -13.42
CA LEU A 157 -12.41 12.75 -14.60
C LEU A 157 -13.78 12.46 -15.26
N ILE A 158 -14.85 12.41 -14.46
CA ILE A 158 -16.22 12.12 -14.95
C ILE A 158 -16.81 13.36 -15.61
N ALA A 159 -17.29 13.18 -16.84
CA ALA A 159 -17.97 14.24 -17.59
C ALA A 159 -19.35 14.60 -17.00
N GLY A 160 -19.76 15.88 -17.20
CA GLY A 160 -21.07 16.38 -16.79
C GLY A 160 -21.05 17.82 -16.31
N ASP A 161 -22.20 18.52 -16.44
CA ASP A 161 -22.30 19.97 -16.25
C ASP A 161 -22.37 20.41 -14.78
N LYS A 162 -22.94 19.58 -13.89
CA LYS A 162 -23.15 19.94 -12.48
C LYS A 162 -22.21 19.16 -11.55
N GLN A 163 -21.43 19.86 -10.76
CA GLN A 163 -20.48 19.27 -9.80
C GLN A 163 -21.12 18.27 -8.83
N LYS A 164 -22.33 18.56 -8.32
CA LYS A 164 -23.07 17.65 -7.44
C LYS A 164 -23.39 16.32 -8.12
N SER A 165 -23.81 16.36 -9.39
CA SER A 165 -24.08 15.16 -10.18
C SER A 165 -22.82 14.34 -10.42
N ARG A 166 -21.69 15.00 -10.78
CA ARG A 166 -20.38 14.34 -10.95
C ARG A 166 -19.90 13.66 -9.66
N ARG A 167 -20.07 14.32 -8.51
CA ARG A 167 -19.70 13.72 -7.22
C ARG A 167 -20.52 12.46 -6.89
N THR A 168 -21.83 12.47 -7.15
CA THR A 168 -22.66 11.28 -6.97
C THR A 168 -22.22 10.13 -7.88
N LYS A 169 -21.90 10.44 -9.14
CA LYS A 169 -21.33 9.46 -10.09
C LYS A 169 -19.97 8.94 -9.61
N ALA A 170 -19.11 9.82 -9.08
CA ALA A 170 -17.79 9.43 -8.54
C ALA A 170 -17.93 8.48 -7.34
N ILE A 171 -18.91 8.70 -6.45
CA ILE A 171 -19.17 7.78 -5.33
C ILE A 171 -19.59 6.41 -5.88
N ALA A 172 -20.54 6.36 -6.83
CA ALA A 172 -20.96 5.12 -7.46
C ALA A 172 -19.80 4.39 -8.14
N ALA A 173 -18.96 5.13 -8.91
CA ALA A 173 -17.79 4.57 -9.58
C ALA A 173 -16.78 3.99 -8.59
N LEU A 174 -16.43 4.73 -7.54
CA LEU A 174 -15.47 4.26 -6.52
C LEU A 174 -16.00 3.02 -5.79
N SER A 175 -17.29 3.02 -5.43
CA SER A 175 -17.93 1.87 -4.78
C SER A 175 -17.92 0.63 -5.68
N THR A 176 -18.17 0.78 -6.97
CA THR A 176 -18.09 -0.31 -7.95
C THR A 176 -16.66 -0.82 -8.11
N LEU A 177 -15.67 0.06 -8.26
CA LEU A 177 -14.25 -0.30 -8.37
C LEU A 177 -13.80 -1.13 -7.16
N VAL A 178 -14.03 -0.62 -5.95
CA VAL A 178 -13.64 -1.27 -4.69
C VAL A 178 -14.39 -2.59 -4.51
N GLY A 179 -15.71 -2.60 -4.74
CA GLY A 179 -16.55 -3.78 -4.56
C GLY A 179 -16.21 -4.90 -5.56
N ALA A 180 -15.99 -4.57 -6.82
CA ALA A 180 -15.66 -5.55 -7.85
C ALA A 180 -14.32 -6.25 -7.56
N VAL A 181 -13.27 -5.50 -7.20
CA VAL A 181 -11.96 -6.11 -6.83
C VAL A 181 -12.08 -6.94 -5.56
N SER A 182 -12.83 -6.48 -4.56
CA SER A 182 -13.05 -7.24 -3.31
C SER A 182 -13.76 -8.57 -3.58
N MET A 183 -14.83 -8.56 -4.39
CA MET A 183 -15.56 -9.78 -4.77
C MET A 183 -14.69 -10.71 -5.64
N ALA A 184 -13.99 -10.15 -6.64
CA ALA A 184 -13.13 -10.92 -7.53
C ALA A 184 -11.99 -11.64 -6.81
N ARG A 185 -11.52 -11.09 -5.68
CA ARG A 185 -10.52 -11.74 -4.79
C ARG A 185 -11.13 -12.80 -3.90
N ALA A 186 -12.39 -12.64 -3.50
CA ALA A 186 -13.03 -13.52 -2.52
C ALA A 186 -13.59 -14.80 -3.15
N VAL A 187 -13.98 -14.77 -4.43
CA VAL A 187 -14.48 -15.97 -5.11
C VAL A 187 -13.34 -16.93 -5.44
N ASN A 188 -13.61 -18.23 -5.34
CA ASN A 188 -12.65 -19.29 -5.69
C ASN A 188 -12.82 -19.82 -7.13
N ASP A 189 -13.59 -19.14 -7.95
CA ASP A 189 -13.80 -19.42 -9.37
C ASP A 189 -13.16 -18.29 -10.20
N ASP A 190 -12.08 -18.60 -10.91
CA ASP A 190 -11.34 -17.62 -11.70
C ASP A 190 -12.12 -17.11 -12.90
N LYS A 191 -13.06 -17.91 -13.46
CA LYS A 191 -13.95 -17.45 -14.55
C LYS A 191 -14.91 -16.40 -14.01
N LEU A 192 -15.58 -16.67 -12.90
CA LEU A 192 -16.47 -15.72 -12.23
C LEU A 192 -15.71 -14.46 -11.77
N SER A 193 -14.50 -14.63 -11.25
CA SER A 193 -13.65 -13.52 -10.85
C SER A 193 -13.37 -12.55 -12.02
N ARG A 194 -12.98 -13.08 -13.18
CA ARG A 194 -12.78 -12.25 -14.40
C ARG A 194 -14.08 -11.63 -14.91
N GLU A 195 -15.18 -12.36 -14.88
CA GLU A 195 -16.49 -11.86 -15.28
C GLU A 195 -16.92 -10.66 -14.42
N ILE A 196 -16.72 -10.72 -13.10
CA ILE A 196 -16.98 -9.59 -12.19
C ILE A 196 -16.18 -8.36 -12.59
N LEU A 197 -14.85 -8.52 -12.80
CA LEU A 197 -13.99 -7.40 -13.17
C LEU A 197 -14.38 -6.79 -14.52
N GLN A 198 -14.61 -7.62 -15.53
CA GLN A 198 -14.96 -7.18 -16.87
C GLN A 198 -16.31 -6.47 -16.91
N SER A 199 -17.34 -7.07 -16.30
CA SER A 199 -18.68 -6.48 -16.25
C SER A 199 -18.69 -5.12 -15.55
N ALA A 200 -17.95 -5.00 -14.44
CA ALA A 200 -17.81 -3.73 -13.73
C ALA A 200 -17.04 -2.67 -14.58
N ALA A 201 -16.01 -3.09 -15.32
CA ALA A 201 -15.26 -2.19 -16.18
C ALA A 201 -16.11 -1.67 -17.34
N ASP A 202 -16.86 -2.55 -18.01
CA ASP A 202 -17.70 -2.20 -19.15
C ASP A 202 -18.83 -1.24 -18.72
N GLU A 203 -19.51 -1.52 -17.61
CA GLU A 203 -20.54 -0.63 -17.06
C GLU A 203 -19.99 0.75 -16.69
N LEU A 204 -18.83 0.81 -16.02
CA LEU A 204 -18.24 2.10 -15.64
C LEU A 204 -17.84 2.93 -16.87
N LYS A 205 -17.25 2.29 -17.89
CA LYS A 205 -16.85 2.96 -19.14
C LYS A 205 -18.06 3.42 -19.95
N ALA A 206 -19.08 2.60 -20.08
CA ALA A 206 -20.31 2.95 -20.80
C ALA A 206 -21.06 4.12 -20.14
N ARG A 207 -21.03 4.18 -18.80
CA ARG A 207 -21.83 5.13 -18.05
C ARG A 207 -21.13 6.46 -17.78
N PHE A 208 -19.80 6.47 -17.70
CA PHE A 208 -19.04 7.61 -17.21
C PHE A 208 -17.84 7.99 -18.11
N GLY A 209 -17.44 7.13 -19.08
CA GLY A 209 -16.35 7.33 -20.03
C GLY A 209 -16.67 8.25 -21.20
#